data_84997580d47dfc5ed6abebab03b93c2d
#
_entry.id   84997580d47dfc5ed6abebab03b93c2d
#
_cell.length_a   1.000
_cell.length_b   1.000
_cell.length_c   1.000
_cell.angle_alpha   90.00
_cell.angle_beta   90.00
_cell.angle_gamma   90.00
#
_symmetry.space_group_name_H-M   'P 1'
#
loop_
_entity.id
_entity.type
_entity.pdbx_description
1 polymer ?
#
loop_
_entity_poly.entity_id
_entity_poly.type
_entity_poly.pdbx_seq_one_letter_code
_entity_poly.pdbx_strand_id
1 'polypeptide(L)'
;MTEFGNTVADFDRDYAAEQLRRSRHPLRRLVKGLYLWNILRDVRGPTIDFGCGAGQLLAKLPTGSVGLEVNPHLLEALTAAGFTVRRARAEPVDFDLREFEAGRFRTLVIAHVLEHLPDPALALQALFAASRRLGIERVIVVVPGAKGFSSDRTHKTFVDRTYVDAKLRHCDAGFVPSKISYFPGRWEWIGRYFAFHELKVVFDRQAGLPCGHA
;
A
#
# COMPACT_ATOMS: atom_id res chain seq x y z
N MET A 1 -26.82 0.43 -9.88
CA MET A 1 -25.70 -0.50 -10.03
C MET A 1 -24.57 0.29 -10.69
N THR A 2 -23.73 0.90 -9.88
CA THR A 2 -22.56 1.65 -10.34
C THR A 2 -21.40 0.68 -10.42
N GLU A 3 -20.88 0.47 -11.64
CA GLU A 3 -19.69 -0.34 -11.88
C GLU A 3 -18.49 0.28 -11.14
N PHE A 4 -18.15 -0.29 -10.02
CA PHE A 4 -16.88 -0.06 -9.34
C PHE A 4 -15.84 -1.01 -9.98
N GLY A 5 -15.25 -0.59 -11.10
CA GLY A 5 -14.35 -1.47 -11.80
C GLY A 5 -13.06 -0.79 -12.21
N ASN A 6 -11.96 -1.08 -11.52
CA ASN A 6 -10.78 -1.52 -12.22
C ASN A 6 -11.06 -2.99 -12.51
N THR A 7 -11.46 -3.28 -13.70
CA THR A 7 -11.64 -4.67 -14.13
C THR A 7 -10.26 -5.32 -14.08
N VAL A 8 -10.22 -6.61 -13.73
CA VAL A 8 -9.02 -7.47 -13.84
C VAL A 8 -8.34 -7.33 -15.22
N ALA A 9 -9.05 -6.80 -16.22
CA ALA A 9 -8.58 -6.45 -17.55
C ALA A 9 -7.54 -5.32 -17.58
N ASP A 10 -7.50 -4.40 -16.61
CA ASP A 10 -6.48 -3.32 -16.54
C ASP A 10 -5.13 -3.84 -16.04
N PHE A 11 -5.08 -5.05 -15.45
CA PHE A 11 -3.88 -5.70 -14.93
C PHE A 11 -3.62 -7.01 -15.67
N ASP A 12 -3.44 -6.92 -16.99
CA ASP A 12 -3.20 -8.04 -17.87
C ASP A 12 -1.77 -8.61 -17.76
N ARG A 13 -1.50 -9.63 -18.61
CA ARG A 13 -0.20 -10.28 -18.68
C ARG A 13 0.92 -9.33 -19.11
N ASP A 14 0.63 -8.38 -20.00
CA ASP A 14 1.60 -7.44 -20.53
C ASP A 14 2.00 -6.41 -19.45
N TYR A 15 1.04 -5.96 -18.65
CA TYR A 15 1.30 -5.16 -17.45
C TYR A 15 2.22 -5.90 -16.47
N ALA A 16 1.94 -7.17 -16.17
CA ALA A 16 2.77 -7.97 -15.29
C ALA A 16 4.20 -8.15 -15.84
N ALA A 17 4.33 -8.47 -17.12
CA ALA A 17 5.63 -8.63 -17.78
C ALA A 17 6.46 -7.33 -17.73
N GLU A 18 5.83 -6.18 -17.97
CA GLU A 18 6.49 -4.88 -17.89
C GLU A 18 6.91 -4.52 -16.47
N GLN A 19 6.07 -4.77 -15.47
CA GLN A 19 6.40 -4.60 -14.06
C GLN A 19 7.61 -5.45 -13.65
N LEU A 20 7.65 -6.72 -14.03
CA LEU A 20 8.77 -7.63 -13.76
C LEU A 20 10.04 -7.17 -14.50
N ARG A 21 9.94 -6.75 -15.76
CA ARG A 21 11.07 -6.21 -16.55
C ARG A 21 11.64 -4.96 -15.86
N ARG A 22 10.78 -4.01 -15.48
CA ARG A 22 11.19 -2.76 -14.80
C ARG A 22 11.87 -3.05 -13.46
N SER A 23 11.40 -4.06 -12.73
CA SER A 23 11.96 -4.42 -11.42
C SER A 23 13.40 -4.96 -11.50
N ARG A 24 13.81 -5.51 -12.65
CA ARG A 24 15.14 -6.10 -12.87
C ARG A 24 16.19 -5.09 -13.34
N HIS A 25 15.82 -3.89 -13.80
CA HIS A 25 16.76 -2.90 -14.34
C HIS A 25 17.67 -2.36 -13.22
N PRO A 26 19.03 -2.44 -13.33
CA PRO A 26 19.94 -2.18 -12.22
C PRO A 26 19.89 -0.74 -11.70
N LEU A 27 19.87 0.26 -12.58
CA LEU A 27 19.76 1.67 -12.17
C LEU A 27 18.43 1.97 -11.48
N ARG A 28 17.32 1.40 -11.98
CA ARG A 28 16.00 1.54 -11.33
C ARG A 28 15.98 0.87 -9.96
N ARG A 29 16.66 -0.26 -9.80
CA ARG A 29 16.81 -0.95 -8.51
C ARG A 29 17.54 -0.08 -7.49
N LEU A 30 18.61 0.60 -7.91
CA LEU A 30 19.36 1.50 -7.03
C LEU A 30 18.50 2.66 -6.55
N VAL A 31 17.86 3.38 -7.48
CA VAL A 31 16.95 4.50 -7.15
C VAL A 31 15.80 3.99 -6.27
N LYS A 32 15.13 2.92 -6.68
CA LYS A 32 14.02 2.34 -5.89
C LYS A 32 14.48 1.86 -4.52
N GLY A 33 15.74 1.47 -4.37
CA GLY A 33 16.32 1.13 -3.07
C GLY A 33 16.17 2.22 -2.02
N LEU A 34 16.32 3.50 -2.41
CA LEU A 34 16.14 4.65 -1.53
C LEU A 34 14.66 4.81 -1.11
N TYR A 35 13.72 4.59 -2.03
CA TYR A 35 12.29 4.64 -1.75
C TYR A 35 11.86 3.51 -0.80
N LEU A 36 12.32 2.30 -1.08
CA LEU A 36 12.09 1.15 -0.22
C LEU A 36 12.68 1.36 1.17
N TRP A 37 13.91 1.89 1.27
CA TRP A 37 14.52 2.25 2.54
C TRP A 37 13.67 3.28 3.31
N ASN A 38 13.11 4.27 2.63
CA ASN A 38 12.22 5.25 3.25
C ASN A 38 10.96 4.60 3.87
N ILE A 39 10.45 3.51 3.28
CA ILE A 39 9.34 2.72 3.84
C ILE A 39 9.84 1.85 4.99
N LEU A 40 10.90 1.07 4.75
CA LEU A 40 11.43 0.05 5.67
C LEU A 40 11.85 0.62 7.03
N ARG A 41 12.35 1.86 7.09
CA ARG A 41 12.71 2.52 8.35
C ARG A 41 11.55 2.73 9.32
N ASP A 42 10.31 2.66 8.84
CA ASP A 42 9.10 2.79 9.64
C ASP A 42 8.39 1.43 9.85
N VAL A 43 8.85 0.35 9.22
CA VAL A 43 8.30 -1.01 9.38
C VAL A 43 8.63 -1.58 10.76
N ARG A 44 7.67 -2.28 11.37
CA ARG A 44 7.81 -3.01 12.63
C ARG A 44 7.44 -4.47 12.41
N GLY A 45 8.39 -5.40 12.56
CA GLY A 45 8.15 -6.83 12.52
C GLY A 45 7.49 -7.38 11.24
N PRO A 46 6.94 -8.59 11.28
CA PRO A 46 6.27 -9.20 10.14
C PRO A 46 5.15 -8.32 9.60
N THR A 47 5.09 -8.21 8.28
CA THR A 47 4.33 -7.18 7.57
C THR A 47 3.44 -7.78 6.50
N ILE A 48 2.24 -7.22 6.32
CA ILE A 48 1.42 -7.43 5.13
C ILE A 48 1.77 -6.32 4.13
N ASP A 49 2.23 -6.68 2.93
CA ASP A 49 2.47 -5.79 1.79
C ASP A 49 1.26 -5.84 0.87
N PHE A 50 0.35 -4.88 1.02
CA PHE A 50 -0.93 -4.83 0.31
C PHE A 50 -0.74 -4.16 -1.07
N GLY A 51 -0.91 -4.93 -2.14
CA GLY A 51 -0.56 -4.54 -3.50
C GLY A 51 0.95 -4.67 -3.74
N CYS A 52 1.52 -5.85 -3.44
CA CYS A 52 2.98 -6.03 -3.44
C CYS A 52 3.64 -5.94 -4.83
N GLY A 53 2.85 -5.93 -5.91
CA GLY A 53 3.33 -5.79 -7.29
C GLY A 53 4.39 -6.84 -7.62
N ALA A 54 5.55 -6.40 -8.13
CA ALA A 54 6.68 -7.27 -8.46
C ALA A 54 7.52 -7.71 -7.23
N GLY A 55 7.02 -7.55 -6.00
CA GLY A 55 7.61 -8.06 -4.76
C GLY A 55 8.88 -7.33 -4.30
N GLN A 56 9.17 -6.12 -4.81
CA GLN A 56 10.42 -5.42 -4.50
C GLN A 56 10.52 -4.98 -3.03
N LEU A 57 9.41 -4.55 -2.42
CA LEU A 57 9.34 -4.26 -1.00
C LEU A 57 9.32 -5.58 -0.23
N LEU A 58 8.47 -6.52 -0.62
CA LEU A 58 8.32 -7.83 0.03
C LEU A 58 9.66 -8.55 0.22
N ALA A 59 10.56 -8.47 -0.78
CA ALA A 59 11.91 -9.05 -0.72
C ALA A 59 12.83 -8.47 0.37
N LYS A 60 12.43 -7.34 0.99
CA LYS A 60 13.21 -6.63 2.00
C LYS A 60 12.51 -6.58 3.36
N LEU A 61 11.28 -7.08 3.43
CA LEU A 61 10.50 -7.12 4.67
C LEU A 61 11.04 -8.21 5.62
N PRO A 62 10.79 -8.08 6.92
CA PRO A 62 11.15 -9.10 7.91
C PRO A 62 10.56 -10.49 7.59
N THR A 63 11.24 -11.54 8.00
CA THR A 63 10.76 -12.93 7.89
C THR A 63 9.36 -13.07 8.47
N GLY A 64 8.50 -13.85 7.82
CA GLY A 64 7.10 -14.03 8.18
C GLY A 64 6.16 -13.02 7.53
N SER A 65 6.68 -12.06 6.75
CA SER A 65 5.86 -11.13 5.96
C SER A 65 5.16 -11.83 4.79
N VAL A 66 4.08 -11.24 4.32
CA VAL A 66 3.26 -11.76 3.22
C VAL A 66 2.89 -10.64 2.26
N GLY A 67 2.89 -10.93 0.96
CA GLY A 67 2.40 -10.05 -0.08
C GLY A 67 0.95 -10.37 -0.46
N LEU A 68 0.16 -9.34 -0.71
CA LEU A 68 -1.16 -9.45 -1.32
C LEU A 68 -1.11 -8.80 -2.70
N GLU A 69 -1.60 -9.50 -3.73
CA GLU A 69 -1.58 -9.01 -5.12
C GLU A 69 -2.86 -9.44 -5.85
N VAL A 70 -3.42 -8.55 -6.66
CA VAL A 70 -4.65 -8.83 -7.45
C VAL A 70 -4.32 -9.51 -8.78
N ASN A 71 -3.14 -9.19 -9.36
CA ASN A 71 -2.73 -9.71 -10.66
C ASN A 71 -2.27 -11.18 -10.57
N PRO A 72 -2.97 -12.13 -11.22
CA PRO A 72 -2.62 -13.55 -11.13
C PRO A 72 -1.24 -13.88 -11.71
N HIS A 73 -0.77 -13.15 -12.72
CA HIS A 73 0.53 -13.39 -13.35
C HIS A 73 1.68 -12.94 -12.45
N LEU A 74 1.50 -11.86 -11.68
CA LEU A 74 2.47 -11.45 -10.66
C LEU A 74 2.49 -12.44 -9.50
N LEU A 75 1.33 -12.92 -9.06
CA LEU A 75 1.24 -13.95 -8.01
C LEU A 75 1.98 -15.23 -8.41
N GLU A 76 1.77 -15.72 -9.62
CA GLU A 76 2.45 -16.90 -10.14
C GLU A 76 3.97 -16.70 -10.15
N ALA A 77 4.45 -15.57 -10.69
CA ALA A 77 5.87 -15.24 -10.74
C ALA A 77 6.50 -15.13 -9.35
N LEU A 78 5.81 -14.49 -8.39
CA LEU A 78 6.29 -14.34 -7.02
C LEU A 78 6.31 -15.66 -6.27
N THR A 79 5.29 -16.50 -6.45
CA THR A 79 5.24 -17.86 -5.87
C THR A 79 6.39 -18.71 -6.41
N ALA A 80 6.63 -18.67 -7.71
CA ALA A 80 7.77 -19.38 -8.33
C ALA A 80 9.14 -18.87 -7.83
N ALA A 81 9.22 -17.60 -7.43
CA ALA A 81 10.40 -17.00 -6.82
C ALA A 81 10.54 -17.27 -5.31
N GLY A 82 9.62 -18.07 -4.71
CA GLY A 82 9.67 -18.48 -3.31
C GLY A 82 9.08 -17.47 -2.32
N PHE A 83 8.36 -16.44 -2.78
CA PHE A 83 7.69 -15.50 -1.89
C PHE A 83 6.40 -16.07 -1.31
N THR A 84 6.11 -15.70 -0.07
CA THR A 84 4.79 -15.95 0.52
C THR A 84 3.83 -14.87 0.03
N VAL A 85 2.96 -15.22 -0.90
CA VAL A 85 1.97 -14.29 -1.48
C VAL A 85 0.58 -14.92 -1.48
N ARG A 86 -0.44 -14.07 -1.45
CA ARG A 86 -1.84 -14.46 -1.55
C ARG A 86 -2.58 -13.53 -2.51
N ARG A 87 -3.66 -14.02 -3.08
CA ARG A 87 -4.51 -13.22 -3.96
C ARG A 87 -5.27 -12.21 -3.11
N ALA A 88 -5.09 -10.92 -3.40
CA ALA A 88 -5.94 -9.86 -2.89
C ALA A 88 -7.26 -9.83 -3.65
N ARG A 89 -8.33 -9.41 -2.99
CA ARG A 89 -9.58 -9.08 -3.64
C ARG A 89 -9.52 -7.63 -4.14
N ALA A 90 -10.23 -7.35 -5.22
CA ALA A 90 -10.19 -6.04 -5.85
C ALA A 90 -11.17 -5.04 -5.21
N GLU A 91 -12.21 -5.55 -4.55
CA GLU A 91 -13.26 -4.71 -3.99
C GLU A 91 -12.91 -4.21 -2.58
N PRO A 92 -13.08 -2.92 -2.28
CA PRO A 92 -12.79 -2.36 -0.97
C PRO A 92 -13.52 -3.02 0.20
N VAL A 93 -14.73 -3.52 -0.03
CA VAL A 93 -15.53 -4.26 0.96
C VAL A 93 -14.86 -5.56 1.39
N ASP A 94 -14.01 -6.13 0.53
CA ASP A 94 -13.30 -7.38 0.77
C ASP A 94 -11.91 -7.16 1.43
N PHE A 95 -11.55 -5.92 1.78
CA PHE A 95 -10.28 -5.60 2.43
C PHE A 95 -10.28 -5.92 3.93
N ASP A 96 -11.06 -6.91 4.33
CA ASP A 96 -11.18 -7.33 5.72
C ASP A 96 -10.05 -8.26 6.20
N LEU A 97 -9.22 -8.76 5.29
CA LEU A 97 -8.05 -9.62 5.60
C LEU A 97 -8.41 -10.84 6.48
N ARG A 98 -9.59 -11.44 6.28
CA ARG A 98 -10.10 -12.55 7.11
C ARG A 98 -9.26 -13.80 7.06
N GLU A 99 -8.48 -13.98 6.02
CA GLU A 99 -7.57 -15.11 5.85
C GLU A 99 -6.37 -15.11 6.81
N PHE A 100 -6.20 -14.03 7.59
CA PHE A 100 -5.08 -13.90 8.51
C PHE A 100 -5.52 -13.96 9.97
N GLU A 101 -4.70 -14.66 10.76
CA GLU A 101 -4.85 -14.76 12.20
C GLU A 101 -4.30 -13.55 12.93
N ALA A 102 -4.93 -13.19 14.05
CA ALA A 102 -4.49 -12.09 14.89
C ALA A 102 -3.11 -12.38 15.53
N GLY A 103 -2.35 -11.32 15.78
CA GLY A 103 -1.06 -11.39 16.45
C GLY A 103 0.13 -11.79 15.56
N ARG A 104 -0.12 -12.16 14.31
CA ARG A 104 0.93 -12.58 13.37
C ARG A 104 1.73 -11.42 12.77
N PHE A 105 1.07 -10.32 12.49
CA PHE A 105 1.68 -9.16 11.81
C PHE A 105 1.70 -7.94 12.72
N ARG A 106 2.72 -7.09 12.53
CA ARG A 106 2.88 -5.82 13.25
C ARG A 106 2.63 -4.61 12.39
N THR A 107 2.83 -4.74 11.08
CA THR A 107 2.71 -3.63 10.11
C THR A 107 1.86 -4.05 8.93
N LEU A 108 1.06 -3.11 8.41
CA LEU A 108 0.44 -3.15 7.10
C LEU A 108 1.06 -2.05 6.25
N VAL A 109 1.57 -2.37 5.07
CA VAL A 109 2.05 -1.39 4.08
C VAL A 109 1.09 -1.36 2.90
N ILE A 110 0.71 -0.16 2.47
CA ILE A 110 -0.15 0.13 1.33
C ILE A 110 0.61 1.14 0.48
N ALA A 111 1.37 0.66 -0.51
CA ALA A 111 2.22 1.51 -1.32
C ALA A 111 1.77 1.50 -2.79
N HIS A 112 1.39 2.65 -3.30
CA HIS A 112 0.89 2.81 -4.68
C HIS A 112 -0.34 1.95 -4.98
N VAL A 113 -1.34 1.99 -4.09
CA VAL A 113 -2.61 1.28 -4.23
C VAL A 113 -3.78 2.24 -4.13
N LEU A 114 -3.79 3.13 -3.14
CA LEU A 114 -4.96 3.96 -2.84
C LEU A 114 -5.35 4.89 -3.99
N GLU A 115 -4.38 5.37 -4.76
CA GLU A 115 -4.61 6.23 -5.92
C GLU A 115 -5.37 5.53 -7.07
N HIS A 116 -5.36 4.20 -7.11
CA HIS A 116 -6.11 3.41 -8.09
C HIS A 116 -7.57 3.19 -7.67
N LEU A 117 -7.94 3.53 -6.45
CA LEU A 117 -9.28 3.30 -5.92
C LEU A 117 -10.16 4.54 -6.12
N PRO A 118 -11.46 4.37 -6.40
CA PRO A 118 -12.39 5.49 -6.52
C PRO A 118 -12.64 6.16 -5.16
N ASP A 119 -12.62 5.40 -4.06
CA ASP A 119 -12.75 5.90 -2.69
C ASP A 119 -11.63 5.33 -1.80
N PRO A 120 -10.46 6.00 -1.74
CA PRO A 120 -9.36 5.63 -0.85
C PRO A 120 -9.73 5.66 0.63
N ALA A 121 -10.64 6.56 1.04
CA ALA A 121 -11.01 6.69 2.45
C ALA A 121 -11.81 5.45 2.92
N LEU A 122 -12.78 5.00 2.14
CA LEU A 122 -13.53 3.78 2.42
C LEU A 122 -12.62 2.56 2.48
N ALA A 123 -11.73 2.41 1.51
CA ALA A 123 -10.77 1.31 1.48
C ALA A 123 -9.85 1.31 2.70
N LEU A 124 -9.31 2.49 3.06
CA LEU A 124 -8.43 2.61 4.23
C LEU A 124 -9.17 2.35 5.54
N GLN A 125 -10.44 2.75 5.65
CA GLN A 125 -11.28 2.46 6.81
C GLN A 125 -11.46 0.94 7.00
N ALA A 126 -11.73 0.20 5.92
CA ALA A 126 -11.82 -1.26 5.97
C ALA A 126 -10.48 -1.90 6.40
N LEU A 127 -9.37 -1.43 5.83
CA LEU A 127 -8.02 -1.91 6.16
C LEU A 127 -7.62 -1.56 7.61
N PHE A 128 -8.05 -0.42 8.15
CA PHE A 128 -7.84 -0.08 9.57
C PHE A 128 -8.64 -0.99 10.49
N ALA A 129 -9.92 -1.26 10.16
CA ALA A 129 -10.74 -2.19 10.93
C ALA A 129 -10.14 -3.60 10.95
N ALA A 130 -9.69 -4.10 9.78
CA ALA A 130 -8.97 -5.36 9.66
C ALA A 130 -7.65 -5.36 10.45
N SER A 131 -6.87 -4.29 10.34
CA SER A 131 -5.60 -4.13 11.07
C SER A 131 -5.81 -4.15 12.58
N ARG A 132 -6.87 -3.50 13.07
CA ARG A 132 -7.24 -3.53 14.50
C ARG A 132 -7.57 -4.94 14.96
N ARG A 133 -8.40 -5.67 14.22
CA ARG A 133 -8.75 -7.07 14.50
C ARG A 133 -7.52 -7.98 14.51
N LEU A 134 -6.59 -7.78 13.58
CA LEU A 134 -5.35 -8.56 13.46
C LEU A 134 -4.29 -8.18 14.52
N GLY A 135 -4.49 -7.13 15.30
CA GLY A 135 -3.51 -6.66 16.27
C GLY A 135 -2.33 -5.92 15.64
N ILE A 136 -2.47 -5.45 14.39
CA ILE A 136 -1.47 -4.63 13.70
C ILE A 136 -1.31 -3.30 14.44
N GLU A 137 -0.07 -2.87 14.65
CA GLU A 137 0.27 -1.67 15.42
C GLU A 137 0.47 -0.44 14.53
N ARG A 138 0.82 -0.67 13.26
CA ARG A 138 1.20 0.39 12.32
C ARG A 138 0.68 0.13 10.92
N VAL A 139 0.13 1.18 10.30
CA VAL A 139 -0.22 1.19 8.87
C VAL A 139 0.61 2.27 8.18
N ILE A 140 1.28 1.90 7.09
CA ILE A 140 2.10 2.80 6.28
C ILE A 140 1.45 2.95 4.92
N VAL A 141 1.07 4.17 4.57
CA VAL A 141 0.51 4.53 3.27
C VAL A 141 1.54 5.32 2.49
N VAL A 142 1.75 4.96 1.22
CA VAL A 142 2.60 5.71 0.28
C VAL A 142 1.82 5.94 -1.01
N VAL A 143 1.75 7.20 -1.43
CA VAL A 143 1.04 7.60 -2.65
C VAL A 143 1.89 8.56 -3.48
N PRO A 144 1.72 8.62 -4.82
CA PRO A 144 2.50 9.50 -5.68
C PRO A 144 2.13 10.97 -5.47
N GLY A 145 3.10 11.86 -5.67
CA GLY A 145 2.87 13.29 -5.82
C GLY A 145 2.16 13.61 -7.15
N ALA A 146 1.78 14.87 -7.35
CA ALA A 146 0.93 15.30 -8.48
C ALA A 146 1.47 14.86 -9.86
N LYS A 147 2.78 14.98 -10.10
CA LYS A 147 3.39 14.56 -11.36
C LYS A 147 3.39 13.05 -11.55
N GLY A 148 3.64 12.30 -10.49
CA GLY A 148 3.55 10.84 -10.50
C GLY A 148 2.12 10.38 -10.73
N PHE A 149 1.15 10.99 -10.04
CA PHE A 149 -0.27 10.72 -10.22
C PHE A 149 -0.71 10.93 -11.67
N SER A 150 -0.37 12.06 -12.29
CA SER A 150 -0.77 12.37 -13.67
C SER A 150 -0.07 11.53 -14.74
N SER A 151 0.97 10.75 -14.39
CA SER A 151 1.73 9.93 -15.33
C SER A 151 1.14 8.54 -15.58
N ASP A 152 0.15 8.14 -14.80
CA ASP A 152 -0.51 6.83 -14.93
C ASP A 152 -2.04 7.02 -15.12
N ARG A 153 -2.58 6.44 -16.20
CA ARG A 153 -4.00 6.54 -16.56
C ARG A 153 -4.91 5.71 -15.67
N THR A 154 -4.36 4.78 -14.92
CA THR A 154 -5.10 3.91 -14.00
C THR A 154 -5.35 4.59 -12.64
N HIS A 155 -4.72 5.74 -12.39
CA HIS A 155 -4.96 6.54 -11.19
C HIS A 155 -6.32 7.22 -11.26
N LYS A 156 -7.11 7.09 -10.21
CA LYS A 156 -8.50 7.60 -10.11
C LYS A 156 -8.64 8.74 -9.12
N THR A 157 -7.98 8.63 -7.96
CA THR A 157 -8.13 9.59 -6.88
C THR A 157 -6.77 10.12 -6.44
N PHE A 158 -6.59 11.43 -6.54
CA PHE A 158 -5.37 12.07 -6.05
C PHE A 158 -5.43 12.20 -4.53
N VAL A 159 -4.50 11.53 -3.87
CA VAL A 159 -4.36 11.54 -2.40
C VAL A 159 -3.17 12.41 -2.04
N ASP A 160 -3.44 13.66 -1.68
CA ASP A 160 -2.46 14.64 -1.21
C ASP A 160 -2.58 14.86 0.31
N ARG A 161 -1.83 15.81 0.82
CA ARG A 161 -1.89 16.22 2.21
C ARG A 161 -3.27 16.71 2.62
N THR A 162 -3.94 17.47 1.74
CA THR A 162 -5.29 17.99 1.99
C THR A 162 -6.29 16.86 2.12
N TYR A 163 -6.20 15.86 1.22
CA TYR A 163 -7.03 14.66 1.29
C TYR A 163 -6.80 13.88 2.61
N VAL A 164 -5.54 13.71 3.00
CA VAL A 164 -5.19 13.05 4.27
C VAL A 164 -5.80 13.77 5.46
N ASP A 165 -5.66 15.09 5.53
CA ASP A 165 -6.17 15.89 6.65
C ASP A 165 -7.71 15.93 6.68
N ALA A 166 -8.38 15.97 5.52
CA ALA A 166 -9.84 16.04 5.43
C ALA A 166 -10.55 14.69 5.59
N LYS A 167 -9.96 13.61 5.08
CA LYS A 167 -10.65 12.32 4.94
C LYS A 167 -10.01 11.19 5.74
N LEU A 168 -8.68 11.13 5.81
CA LEU A 168 -7.99 9.99 6.41
C LEU A 168 -7.66 10.20 7.89
N ARG A 169 -7.52 11.43 8.34
CA ARG A 169 -7.22 11.74 9.74
C ARG A 169 -8.38 11.37 10.69
N HIS A 170 -9.60 11.36 10.19
CA HIS A 170 -10.83 11.11 10.94
C HIS A 170 -11.41 9.72 10.69
N CYS A 171 -10.65 8.80 10.09
CA CYS A 171 -11.06 7.41 9.98
C CYS A 171 -11.08 6.78 11.37
N ASP A 172 -12.26 6.60 11.94
CA ASP A 172 -12.53 6.28 13.34
C ASP A 172 -12.22 4.82 13.75
N ALA A 173 -11.23 4.23 13.12
CA ALA A 173 -10.86 2.82 13.31
C ALA A 173 -9.69 2.60 14.29
N GLY A 174 -9.38 3.58 15.15
CA GLY A 174 -8.35 3.46 16.18
C GLY A 174 -6.91 3.61 15.66
N PHE A 175 -6.72 4.21 14.48
CA PHE A 175 -5.42 4.59 13.93
C PHE A 175 -5.36 6.10 13.73
N VAL A 176 -4.24 6.71 14.11
CA VAL A 176 -4.00 8.16 13.93
C VAL A 176 -2.69 8.39 13.18
N PRO A 177 -2.63 9.41 12.31
CA PRO A 177 -1.38 9.75 11.64
C PRO A 177 -0.35 10.24 12.66
N SER A 178 0.73 9.48 12.82
CA SER A 178 1.85 9.80 13.70
C SER A 178 3.01 10.48 12.97
N LYS A 179 3.10 10.27 11.64
CA LYS A 179 4.13 10.88 10.81
C LYS A 179 3.61 11.10 9.39
N ILE A 180 3.83 12.30 8.87
CA ILE A 180 3.56 12.64 7.47
C ILE A 180 4.84 13.21 6.89
N SER A 181 5.28 12.68 5.75
CA SER A 181 6.54 13.09 5.13
C SER A 181 6.50 12.91 3.62
N TYR A 182 7.30 13.72 2.93
CA TYR A 182 7.53 13.59 1.50
C TYR A 182 8.91 13.00 1.22
N PHE A 183 9.05 12.31 0.09
CA PHE A 183 10.31 11.75 -0.37
C PHE A 183 10.38 11.71 -1.92
N PRO A 184 11.55 12.03 -2.54
CA PRO A 184 12.69 12.73 -1.95
C PRO A 184 12.36 14.22 -1.70
N GLY A 185 13.03 14.77 -0.68
CA GLY A 185 12.76 16.15 -0.24
C GLY A 185 11.55 16.25 0.69
N ARG A 186 11.39 17.42 1.34
CA ARG A 186 10.37 17.63 2.38
C ARG A 186 9.21 18.52 1.93
N TRP A 187 9.30 19.08 0.74
CA TRP A 187 8.34 20.08 0.24
C TRP A 187 7.40 19.48 -0.79
N GLU A 188 6.13 19.64 -0.58
CA GLU A 188 5.06 19.15 -1.44
C GLU A 188 5.16 19.64 -2.89
N TRP A 189 5.58 20.91 -3.09
CA TRP A 189 5.71 21.51 -4.42
C TRP A 189 6.66 20.74 -5.35
N ILE A 190 7.63 19.97 -4.82
CA ILE A 190 8.52 19.11 -5.62
C ILE A 190 7.70 18.11 -6.44
N GLY A 191 6.60 17.60 -5.87
CA GLY A 191 5.71 16.65 -6.54
C GLY A 191 4.99 17.20 -7.78
N ARG A 192 5.00 18.52 -8.00
CA ARG A 192 4.46 19.12 -9.23
C ARG A 192 5.40 18.93 -10.43
N TYR A 193 6.69 18.75 -10.19
CA TYR A 193 7.72 18.70 -11.23
C TYR A 193 8.44 17.37 -11.32
N PHE A 194 8.50 16.62 -10.21
CA PHE A 194 9.24 15.38 -10.11
C PHE A 194 8.29 14.19 -9.94
N ALA A 195 8.25 13.31 -10.96
CA ALA A 195 7.31 12.19 -11.03
C ALA A 195 7.51 11.12 -9.94
N PHE A 196 8.71 11.03 -9.39
CA PHE A 196 9.03 10.07 -8.32
C PHE A 196 8.91 10.69 -6.91
N HIS A 197 8.23 11.82 -6.76
CA HIS A 197 7.94 12.38 -5.45
C HIS A 197 6.73 11.66 -4.84
N GLU A 198 6.85 11.28 -3.58
CA GLU A 198 5.85 10.47 -2.86
C GLU A 198 5.46 11.15 -1.55
N LEU A 199 4.20 11.04 -1.19
CA LEU A 199 3.69 11.32 0.15
C LEU A 199 3.65 10.01 0.92
N LYS A 200 4.29 9.98 2.11
CA LYS A 200 4.20 8.86 3.05
C LYS A 200 3.49 9.30 4.32
N VAL A 201 2.48 8.54 4.72
CA VAL A 201 1.76 8.70 5.97
C VAL A 201 1.90 7.43 6.80
N VAL A 202 2.33 7.58 8.04
CA VAL A 202 2.40 6.50 9.02
C VAL A 202 1.28 6.72 10.00
N PHE A 203 0.43 5.72 10.16
CA PHE A 203 -0.62 5.68 11.16
C PHE A 203 -0.22 4.70 12.25
N ASP A 204 -0.26 5.14 13.51
CA ASP A 204 -0.06 4.27 14.65
C ASP A 204 -1.41 3.99 15.34
N ARG A 205 -1.55 2.76 15.83
CA ARG A 205 -2.71 2.37 16.61
C ARG A 205 -2.76 3.14 17.93
N GLN A 206 -3.91 3.73 18.25
CA GLN A 206 -4.13 4.36 19.54
C GLN A 206 -4.19 3.31 20.65
N ALA A 207 -3.41 3.52 21.70
CA ALA A 207 -3.52 2.75 22.93
C ALA A 207 -4.83 3.13 23.65
N GLY A 208 -5.63 2.13 24.03
CA GLY A 208 -6.78 2.34 24.91
C GLY A 208 -8.17 2.14 24.32
N LEU A 209 -8.32 1.87 23.02
CA LEU A 209 -9.60 1.40 22.49
C LEU A 209 -9.64 -0.14 22.61
N PRO A 210 -10.58 -0.73 23.39
CA PRO A 210 -10.69 -2.17 23.53
C PRO A 210 -10.95 -2.80 22.14
N CYS A 211 -10.36 -3.98 21.91
CA CYS A 211 -10.77 -4.83 20.80
C CYS A 211 -12.25 -5.13 21.01
N GLY A 212 -13.15 -4.57 20.20
CA GLY A 212 -14.55 -4.93 20.23
C GLY A 212 -14.68 -6.40 19.92
N HIS A 213 -15.08 -7.18 20.91
CA HIS A 213 -15.65 -8.49 20.69
C HIS A 213 -17.02 -8.26 20.05
N ALA A 214 -17.16 -8.57 18.79
CA ALA A 214 -18.44 -8.74 18.11
C ALA A 214 -18.47 -10.12 17.49
#